data_2b5f730be5ab364a78e6b067a438a5c7
#
_entry.id   2b5f730be5ab364a78e6b067a438a5c7
#
_cell.length_a   1.000
_cell.length_b   1.000
_cell.length_c   1.000
_cell.angle_alpha   90.00
_cell.angle_beta   90.00
_cell.angle_gamma   90.00
#
_symmetry.space_group_name_H-M   'P 1'
#
loop_
_entity.id
_entity.type
_entity.pdbx_description
1 polymer ?
#
loop_
_entity_poly.entity_id
_entity_poly.type
_entity_poly.pdbx_seq_one_letter_code
_entity_poly.pdbx_strand_id
1 'polypeptide(L)'
;MRLSNAKCVVTGGASGIGAATVRRFVEEGAEVCILDYDLPAAESLANELGESVFALELDVRLEPAVQAAAESVYARWEHVDVLVNNAGSELNKTYDETTLDEWDRVIDTDLKGPWLLCKHFVPPMVERGRGSVINIASLNGLVGFPLSTAYGS
;
A
#
# COMPACT_ATOMS: atom_id res chain seq x y z
N MET A 1 1.53 -18.17 -15.61
CA MET A 1 1.66 -17.40 -14.34
C MET A 1 2.87 -16.50 -14.46
N ARG A 2 2.67 -15.19 -14.41
CA ARG A 2 3.74 -14.19 -14.58
C ARG A 2 4.46 -13.85 -13.28
N LEU A 3 3.84 -14.16 -12.13
CA LEU A 3 4.35 -13.87 -10.79
C LEU A 3 4.59 -15.14 -9.96
N SER A 4 4.92 -16.27 -10.61
CA SER A 4 5.13 -17.54 -9.92
C SER A 4 6.13 -17.39 -8.77
N ASN A 5 5.68 -17.65 -7.54
CA ASN A 5 6.43 -17.53 -6.29
C ASN A 5 6.94 -16.12 -5.93
N ALA A 6 6.50 -15.06 -6.63
CA ALA A 6 6.85 -13.70 -6.28
C ALA A 6 6.24 -13.31 -4.92
N LYS A 7 7.01 -12.63 -4.09
CA LYS A 7 6.59 -12.10 -2.79
C LYS A 7 6.14 -10.65 -2.96
N CYS A 8 4.84 -10.40 -2.83
CA CYS A 8 4.24 -9.10 -3.14
C CYS A 8 3.61 -8.49 -1.88
N VAL A 9 3.88 -7.23 -1.64
CA VAL A 9 3.25 -6.44 -0.58
C VAL A 9 2.31 -5.41 -1.21
N VAL A 10 1.07 -5.32 -0.73
CA VAL A 10 0.06 -4.38 -1.25
C VAL A 10 -0.54 -3.61 -0.08
N THR A 11 -0.37 -2.28 -0.07
CA THR A 11 -1.00 -1.41 0.93
C THR A 11 -2.39 -0.97 0.48
N GLY A 12 -3.33 -0.81 1.44
CA GLY A 12 -4.74 -0.59 1.11
C GLY A 12 -5.33 -1.77 0.33
N GLY A 13 -4.84 -2.98 0.64
CA GLY A 13 -5.15 -4.18 -0.12
C GLY A 13 -6.48 -4.85 0.22
N ALA A 14 -7.21 -4.37 1.24
CA ALA A 14 -8.47 -4.95 1.68
C ALA A 14 -9.66 -4.57 0.78
N SER A 15 -9.57 -3.50 0.00
CA SER A 15 -10.69 -2.99 -0.79
C SER A 15 -10.26 -2.41 -2.16
N GLY A 16 -11.24 -2.11 -3.01
CA GLY A 16 -11.07 -1.35 -4.25
C GLY A 16 -9.97 -1.88 -5.18
N ILE A 17 -9.11 -0.98 -5.63
CA ILE A 17 -7.99 -1.29 -6.54
C ILE A 17 -6.98 -2.23 -5.87
N GLY A 18 -6.72 -2.04 -4.56
CA GLY A 18 -5.82 -2.90 -3.80
C GLY A 18 -6.29 -4.35 -3.78
N ALA A 19 -7.56 -4.60 -3.42
CA ALA A 19 -8.13 -5.95 -3.40
C ALA A 19 -8.13 -6.61 -4.78
N ALA A 20 -8.45 -5.86 -5.84
CA ALA A 20 -8.37 -6.35 -7.21
C ALA A 20 -6.93 -6.72 -7.61
N THR A 21 -5.95 -5.91 -7.17
CA THR A 21 -4.53 -6.20 -7.38
C THR A 21 -4.10 -7.47 -6.64
N VAL A 22 -4.49 -7.63 -5.37
CA VAL A 22 -4.21 -8.84 -4.58
C VAL A 22 -4.75 -10.08 -5.28
N ARG A 23 -6.03 -10.08 -5.68
CA ARG A 23 -6.65 -11.21 -6.41
C ARG A 23 -5.87 -11.53 -7.69
N ARG A 24 -5.55 -10.51 -8.47
CA ARG A 24 -4.82 -10.70 -9.72
C ARG A 24 -3.40 -11.25 -9.51
N PHE A 25 -2.71 -10.81 -8.47
CA PHE A 25 -1.37 -11.31 -8.13
C PHE A 25 -1.41 -12.79 -7.73
N VAL A 26 -2.41 -13.20 -6.93
CA VAL A 26 -2.63 -14.61 -6.57
C VAL A 26 -2.94 -15.46 -7.80
N GLU A 27 -3.81 -15.01 -8.70
CA GLU A 27 -4.09 -15.69 -9.97
C GLU A 27 -2.83 -15.89 -10.84
N GLU A 28 -1.88 -14.97 -10.75
CA GLU A 28 -0.59 -15.06 -11.44
C GLU A 28 0.50 -15.84 -10.67
N GLY A 29 0.13 -16.42 -9.52
CA GLY A 29 0.97 -17.32 -8.73
C GLY A 29 1.88 -16.64 -7.70
N ALA A 30 1.55 -15.40 -7.30
CA ALA A 30 2.26 -14.70 -6.22
C ALA A 30 1.80 -15.18 -4.83
N GLU A 31 2.68 -15.01 -3.84
CA GLU A 31 2.30 -14.89 -2.44
C GLU A 31 2.15 -13.41 -2.09
N VAL A 32 1.09 -13.05 -1.36
CA VAL A 32 0.74 -11.65 -1.13
C VAL A 32 0.58 -11.35 0.36
N CYS A 33 1.22 -10.28 0.83
CA CYS A 33 0.92 -9.63 2.10
C CYS A 33 0.00 -8.44 1.86
N ILE A 34 -1.18 -8.46 2.47
CA ILE A 34 -2.09 -7.32 2.54
C ILE A 34 -1.71 -6.48 3.74
N LEU A 35 -1.40 -5.20 3.52
CA LEU A 35 -1.22 -4.21 4.56
C LEU A 35 -2.39 -3.23 4.51
N ASP A 36 -3.25 -3.22 5.55
CA ASP A 36 -4.42 -2.35 5.59
C ASP A 36 -4.73 -1.91 7.02
N TYR A 37 -5.32 -0.73 7.20
CA TYR A 37 -5.77 -0.29 8.51
C TYR A 37 -7.05 -1.01 8.96
N ASP A 38 -7.84 -1.56 8.01
CA ASP A 38 -9.00 -2.41 8.25
C ASP A 38 -8.57 -3.89 8.26
N LEU A 39 -7.92 -4.31 9.36
CA LEU A 39 -7.46 -5.67 9.51
C LEU A 39 -8.57 -6.72 9.32
N PRO A 40 -9.80 -6.57 9.88
CA PRO A 40 -10.88 -7.53 9.65
C PRO A 40 -11.21 -7.73 8.16
N ALA A 41 -11.27 -6.65 7.36
CA ALA A 41 -11.50 -6.75 5.93
C ALA A 41 -10.32 -7.41 5.20
N ALA A 42 -9.08 -7.08 5.58
CA ALA A 42 -7.87 -7.68 5.02
C ALA A 42 -7.77 -9.18 5.32
N GLU A 43 -8.08 -9.61 6.56
CA GLU A 43 -8.13 -11.02 6.96
C GLU A 43 -9.25 -11.79 6.23
N SER A 44 -10.41 -11.16 6.05
CA SER A 44 -11.50 -11.77 5.29
C SER A 44 -11.07 -12.09 3.85
N LEU A 45 -10.40 -11.15 3.18
CA LEU A 45 -9.87 -11.35 1.83
C LEU A 45 -8.75 -12.40 1.81
N ALA A 46 -7.84 -12.38 2.79
CA ALA A 46 -6.77 -13.36 2.89
C ALA A 46 -7.34 -14.79 3.06
N ASN A 47 -8.33 -14.97 3.94
CA ASN A 47 -8.99 -16.26 4.14
C ASN A 47 -9.72 -16.75 2.88
N GLU A 48 -10.33 -15.85 2.10
CA GLU A 48 -10.96 -16.19 0.82
C GLU A 48 -9.95 -16.71 -0.20
N LEU A 49 -8.76 -16.11 -0.26
CA LEU A 49 -7.72 -16.41 -1.25
C LEU A 49 -6.77 -17.54 -0.84
N GLY A 50 -6.81 -17.97 0.41
CA GLY A 50 -6.12 -19.13 0.92
C GLY A 50 -4.67 -18.87 1.37
N GLU A 51 -3.89 -19.93 1.51
CA GLU A 51 -2.59 -19.94 2.20
C GLU A 51 -1.51 -19.05 1.56
N SER A 52 -1.68 -18.65 0.30
CA SER A 52 -0.75 -17.75 -0.39
C SER A 52 -0.90 -16.29 0.02
N VAL A 53 -1.90 -15.97 0.87
CA VAL A 53 -2.17 -14.58 1.30
C VAL A 53 -2.19 -14.51 2.82
N PHE A 54 -1.63 -13.44 3.36
CA PHE A 54 -1.80 -13.07 4.76
C PHE A 54 -2.00 -11.55 4.90
N ALA A 55 -2.54 -11.14 6.03
CA ALA A 55 -2.83 -9.75 6.32
C ALA A 55 -2.09 -9.27 7.58
N LEU A 56 -1.72 -8.01 7.60
CA LEU A 56 -1.23 -7.29 8.76
C LEU A 56 -1.92 -5.93 8.84
N GLU A 57 -2.22 -5.49 10.06
CA GLU A 57 -2.73 -4.15 10.31
C GLU A 57 -1.64 -3.11 10.05
N LEU A 58 -1.98 -2.06 9.29
CA LEU A 58 -1.06 -0.96 9.04
C LEU A 58 -1.77 0.37 8.79
N ASP A 59 -1.46 1.36 9.62
CA ASP A 59 -1.63 2.77 9.25
C ASP A 59 -0.31 3.26 8.63
N VAL A 60 -0.32 3.51 7.33
CA VAL A 60 0.86 3.92 6.55
C VAL A 60 1.46 5.27 6.97
N ARG A 61 0.70 6.09 7.74
CA ARG A 61 1.12 7.41 8.24
C ARG A 61 2.09 7.31 9.41
N LEU A 62 2.15 6.14 10.07
CA LEU A 62 2.87 5.90 11.33
C LEU A 62 4.16 5.13 11.07
N GLU A 63 5.30 5.80 11.10
CA GLU A 63 6.61 5.17 10.84
C GLU A 63 6.88 3.94 11.70
N PRO A 64 6.62 3.93 13.05
CA PRO A 64 6.84 2.73 13.85
C PRO A 64 5.99 1.53 13.40
N ALA A 65 4.76 1.77 12.92
CA ALA A 65 3.89 0.73 12.39
C ALA A 65 4.42 0.17 11.05
N VAL A 66 4.89 1.05 10.16
CA VAL A 66 5.51 0.66 8.89
C VAL A 66 6.76 -0.17 9.12
N GLN A 67 7.62 0.23 10.08
CA GLN A 67 8.81 -0.52 10.45
C GLN A 67 8.44 -1.92 10.97
N ALA A 68 7.51 -2.02 11.92
CA ALA A 68 7.08 -3.30 12.48
C ALA A 68 6.44 -4.22 11.44
N ALA A 69 5.66 -3.65 10.50
CA ALA A 69 5.09 -4.41 9.39
C ALA A 69 6.19 -4.95 8.46
N ALA A 70 7.19 -4.14 8.12
CA ALA A 70 8.31 -4.58 7.29
C ALA A 70 9.12 -5.71 7.98
N GLU A 71 9.43 -5.56 9.27
CA GLU A 71 10.10 -6.59 10.07
C GLU A 71 9.30 -7.90 10.08
N SER A 72 7.97 -7.83 10.24
CA SER A 72 7.08 -8.99 10.24
C SER A 72 7.05 -9.68 8.87
N VAL A 73 7.02 -8.92 7.78
CA VAL A 73 7.07 -9.45 6.41
C VAL A 73 8.40 -10.14 6.15
N TYR A 74 9.53 -9.51 6.48
CA TYR A 74 10.85 -10.09 6.29
C TYR A 74 11.17 -11.27 7.23
N ALA A 75 10.51 -11.36 8.40
CA ALA A 75 10.57 -12.55 9.24
C ALA A 75 9.87 -13.77 8.62
N ARG A 76 8.83 -13.54 7.79
CA ARG A 76 8.09 -14.58 7.09
C ARG A 76 8.70 -14.93 5.73
N TRP A 77 9.25 -13.94 5.03
CA TRP A 77 9.84 -14.08 3.70
C TRP A 77 11.29 -13.59 3.69
N GLU A 78 12.19 -14.34 3.08
CA GLU A 78 13.58 -13.90 2.92
C GLU A 78 13.70 -12.59 2.12
N HIS A 79 12.71 -12.29 1.28
CA HIS A 79 12.73 -11.12 0.41
C HIS A 79 11.31 -10.68 0.00
N VAL A 80 11.23 -9.46 -0.52
CA VAL A 80 10.06 -8.93 -1.22
C VAL A 80 10.46 -8.62 -2.66
N ASP A 81 9.63 -9.03 -3.62
CA ASP A 81 9.86 -8.78 -5.06
C ASP A 81 9.10 -7.55 -5.54
N VAL A 82 7.91 -7.31 -4.98
CA VAL A 82 7.05 -6.21 -5.41
C VAL A 82 6.44 -5.51 -4.20
N LEU A 83 6.59 -4.19 -4.15
CA LEU A 83 5.87 -3.31 -3.23
C LEU A 83 4.87 -2.47 -4.04
N VAL A 84 3.59 -2.55 -3.69
CA VAL A 84 2.53 -1.72 -4.27
C VAL A 84 2.04 -0.73 -3.21
N ASN A 85 2.39 0.53 -3.37
CA ASN A 85 1.87 1.64 -2.60
C ASN A 85 0.52 2.05 -3.22
N ASN A 86 -0.57 1.50 -2.66
CA ASN A 86 -1.92 1.73 -3.13
C ASN A 86 -2.83 2.37 -2.06
N ALA A 87 -2.46 2.28 -0.77
CA ALA A 87 -3.20 3.00 0.27
C ALA A 87 -3.29 4.48 -0.06
N GLY A 88 -4.49 5.04 0.02
CA GLY A 88 -4.75 6.43 -0.30
C GLY A 88 -5.92 7.00 0.49
N SER A 89 -5.98 8.31 0.59
CA SER A 89 -7.02 9.06 1.29
C SER A 89 -7.51 10.21 0.44
N GLU A 90 -8.76 10.17 0.02
CA GLU A 90 -9.39 11.25 -0.75
C GLU A 90 -10.08 12.25 0.18
N LEU A 91 -10.09 13.52 -0.24
CA LEU A 91 -10.84 14.59 0.39
C LEU A 91 -11.46 15.48 -0.70
N ASN A 92 -12.79 15.62 -0.66
CA ASN A 92 -13.57 16.44 -1.59
C ASN A 92 -14.07 17.70 -0.89
N LYS A 93 -13.21 18.72 -0.77
CA LYS A 93 -13.49 20.02 -0.17
C LYS A 93 -12.80 21.17 -0.91
N THR A 94 -13.36 22.37 -0.79
CA THR A 94 -12.66 23.58 -1.23
C THR A 94 -11.44 23.87 -0.35
N TYR A 95 -10.51 24.72 -0.82
CA TYR A 95 -9.29 25.05 -0.08
C TYR A 95 -9.59 25.77 1.24
N ASP A 96 -10.62 26.60 1.29
CA ASP A 96 -11.03 27.40 2.45
C ASP A 96 -11.85 26.60 3.48
N GLU A 97 -12.43 25.46 3.08
CA GLU A 97 -13.16 24.54 3.96
C GLU A 97 -12.26 23.39 4.47
N THR A 98 -11.10 23.17 3.83
CA THR A 98 -10.16 22.12 4.21
C THR A 98 -9.43 22.50 5.50
N THR A 99 -9.59 21.71 6.55
CA THR A 99 -8.84 21.89 7.79
C THR A 99 -7.41 21.38 7.66
N LEU A 100 -6.53 21.85 8.54
CA LEU A 100 -5.13 21.37 8.56
C LEU A 100 -5.05 19.86 8.82
N ASP A 101 -5.84 19.33 9.75
CA ASP A 101 -5.88 17.90 10.06
C ASP A 101 -6.33 17.06 8.86
N GLU A 102 -7.28 17.56 8.07
CA GLU A 102 -7.73 16.89 6.85
C GLU A 102 -6.67 16.94 5.74
N TRP A 103 -5.99 18.08 5.60
CA TRP A 103 -4.83 18.21 4.71
C TRP A 103 -3.72 17.24 5.10
N ASP A 104 -3.30 17.27 6.36
CA ASP A 104 -2.23 16.43 6.89
C ASP A 104 -2.56 14.94 6.71
N ARG A 105 -3.81 14.54 6.94
CA ARG A 105 -4.26 13.17 6.70
C ARG A 105 -4.02 12.71 5.26
N VAL A 106 -4.36 13.55 4.27
CA VAL A 106 -4.17 13.20 2.85
C VAL A 106 -2.68 13.13 2.53
N ILE A 107 -1.92 14.18 2.87
CA ILE A 107 -0.47 14.22 2.59
C ILE A 107 0.27 13.11 3.31
N ASP A 108 -0.07 12.82 4.56
CA ASP A 108 0.54 11.75 5.34
C ASP A 108 0.24 10.37 4.75
N THR A 109 -0.96 10.17 4.18
CA THR A 109 -1.33 8.90 3.57
C THR A 109 -0.72 8.75 2.18
N ASP A 110 -0.89 9.76 1.31
CA ASP A 110 -0.67 9.62 -0.14
C ASP A 110 0.77 9.94 -0.54
N LEU A 111 1.51 10.71 0.28
CA LEU A 111 2.90 11.09 0.00
C LEU A 111 3.88 10.53 1.03
N LYS A 112 3.68 10.83 2.34
CA LYS A 112 4.57 10.35 3.39
C LYS A 112 4.52 8.83 3.54
N GLY A 113 3.33 8.21 3.47
CA GLY A 113 3.15 6.76 3.57
C GLY A 113 3.98 5.98 2.55
N PRO A 114 3.86 6.24 1.23
CA PRO A 114 4.71 5.61 0.23
C PRO A 114 6.20 5.82 0.45
N TRP A 115 6.61 7.00 0.92
CA TRP A 115 8.01 7.26 1.27
C TRP A 115 8.47 6.40 2.46
N LEU A 116 7.67 6.29 3.53
CA LEU A 116 7.97 5.42 4.67
C LEU A 116 8.06 3.95 4.27
N LEU A 117 7.13 3.48 3.44
CA LEU A 117 7.17 2.11 2.90
C LEU A 117 8.44 1.87 2.08
N CYS A 118 8.80 2.79 1.19
CA CYS A 118 10.06 2.69 0.46
C CYS A 118 11.27 2.69 1.40
N LYS A 119 11.28 3.51 2.45
CA LYS A 119 12.38 3.56 3.44
C LYS A 119 12.64 2.22 4.10
N HIS A 120 11.60 1.43 4.39
CA HIS A 120 11.72 0.15 5.10
C HIS A 120 11.74 -1.08 4.21
N PHE A 121 11.17 -1.03 2.99
CA PHE A 121 11.11 -2.19 2.08
C PHE A 121 12.17 -2.18 0.97
N VAL A 122 12.64 -0.99 0.53
CA VAL A 122 13.53 -0.90 -0.64
C VAL A 122 14.99 -1.28 -0.34
N PRO A 123 15.59 -0.95 0.82
CA PRO A 123 17.00 -1.27 1.06
C PRO A 123 17.36 -2.75 0.83
N PRO A 124 16.60 -3.76 1.34
CA PRO A 124 16.88 -5.15 1.03
C PRO A 124 16.71 -5.53 -0.45
N MET A 125 15.79 -4.85 -1.18
CA MET A 125 15.66 -5.03 -2.64
C MET A 125 16.92 -4.55 -3.37
N VAL A 126 17.48 -3.40 -2.94
CA VAL A 126 18.70 -2.83 -3.51
C VAL A 126 19.90 -3.75 -3.24
N GLU A 127 20.06 -4.24 -2.01
CA GLU A 127 21.15 -5.18 -1.65
C GLU A 127 21.10 -6.45 -2.50
N ARG A 128 19.90 -6.95 -2.79
CA ARG A 128 19.67 -8.10 -3.67
C ARG A 128 19.82 -7.77 -5.16
N GLY A 129 19.86 -6.50 -5.54
CA GLY A 129 19.88 -6.04 -6.93
C GLY A 129 18.59 -6.32 -7.71
N ARG A 130 17.49 -6.60 -7.01
CA ARG A 130 16.20 -6.97 -7.62
C ARG A 130 15.01 -6.54 -6.75
N GLY A 131 14.00 -5.95 -7.37
CA GLY A 131 12.73 -5.55 -6.78
C GLY A 131 11.97 -4.59 -7.69
N SER A 132 10.68 -4.42 -7.43
CA SER A 132 9.83 -3.45 -8.11
C SER A 132 9.01 -2.67 -7.10
N VAL A 133 8.93 -1.35 -7.27
CA VAL A 133 8.02 -0.48 -6.51
C VAL A 133 7.01 0.11 -7.47
N ILE A 134 5.73 0.01 -7.13
CA ILE A 134 4.61 0.53 -7.90
C ILE A 134 3.85 1.51 -7.01
N ASN A 135 3.77 2.77 -7.42
CA ASN A 135 2.94 3.77 -6.76
C ASN A 135 1.66 3.96 -7.56
N ILE A 136 0.51 3.75 -6.92
CA ILE A 136 -0.79 4.03 -7.54
C ILE A 136 -1.04 5.53 -7.38
N ALA A 137 -0.93 6.23 -8.50
CA ALA A 137 -1.18 7.67 -8.59
C ALA A 137 -2.59 7.96 -9.11
N SER A 138 -2.91 9.22 -9.26
CA SER A 138 -4.20 9.68 -9.77
C SER A 138 -4.03 10.66 -10.93
N LEU A 139 -5.04 10.74 -11.77
CA LEU A 139 -5.17 11.78 -12.79
C LEU A 139 -5.22 13.18 -12.14
N ASN A 140 -5.71 13.28 -10.89
CA ASN A 140 -5.77 14.53 -10.14
C ASN A 140 -4.38 15.16 -9.88
N GLY A 141 -3.32 14.38 -9.90
CA GLY A 141 -1.94 14.87 -9.85
C GLY A 141 -1.41 15.43 -11.17
N LEU A 142 -2.16 15.30 -12.27
CA LEU A 142 -1.77 15.82 -13.61
C LEU A 142 -2.68 16.96 -14.06
N VAL A 143 -3.94 16.95 -13.66
CA VAL A 143 -4.94 17.97 -14.00
C VAL A 143 -5.74 18.35 -12.76
N GLY A 144 -6.03 19.64 -12.60
CA GLY A 144 -6.82 20.12 -11.47
C GLY A 144 -8.28 19.67 -11.57
N PHE A 145 -8.81 19.20 -10.45
CA PHE A 145 -10.22 18.89 -10.29
C PHE A 145 -10.84 19.77 -9.20
N PRO A 146 -12.11 20.21 -9.37
CA PRO A 146 -12.82 20.92 -8.30
C PRO A 146 -12.82 20.09 -7.00
N LEU A 147 -12.73 20.77 -5.86
CA LEU A 147 -12.79 20.18 -4.52
C LEU A 147 -11.67 19.20 -4.17
N SER A 148 -10.61 19.14 -4.95
CA SER A 148 -9.51 18.16 -4.79
C SER A 148 -8.19 18.82 -4.35
N THR A 149 -8.27 19.77 -3.41
CA THR A 149 -7.12 20.62 -3.05
C THR A 149 -5.96 19.83 -2.47
N ALA A 150 -6.19 19.04 -1.44
CA ALA A 150 -5.12 18.24 -0.81
C ALA A 150 -4.72 17.04 -1.68
N TYR A 151 -5.70 16.36 -2.27
CA TYR A 151 -5.46 15.15 -3.07
C TYR A 151 -4.82 15.43 -4.43
N GLY A 152 -4.99 16.63 -4.97
CA GLY A 152 -4.42 17.05 -6.26
C GLY A 152 -3.10 17.83 -6.17
N SER A 153 -2.53 17.99 -4.97
CA SER A 153 -1.30 18.76 -4.73
C SER A 153 0.00 17.97 -4.86
#